data_e4c0fd5cbe779e6de38e920a0c2dc583
#
_entry.id   e4c0fd5cbe779e6de38e920a0c2dc583
#
_cell.length_a   1.000
_cell.length_b   1.000
_cell.length_c   1.000
_cell.angle_alpha   90.00
_cell.angle_beta   90.00
_cell.angle_gamma   90.00
#
_symmetry.space_group_name_H-M   'P 1'
#
loop_
_entity.id
_entity.type
_entity.pdbx_description
1 polymer ?
#
loop_
_entity_poly.entity_id
_entity_poly.type
_entity_poly.pdbx_seq_one_letter_code
_entity_poly.pdbx_strand_id
1 'polypeptide(L)'
;EISLGLVGSEMCIRDSWNSIGYDSNQMGDNYFVLTDSAFQILGTAVEKQFKSGYASGDSRNVYTFQGKTYAYSPFDLSVWEIGDSIMDKSIQLELDNHTAPPYSFLMEKSNGGQNPYFKALEESDYVSYYTIREFADYCSVLYIVNNERFAGFYDKRTQSSYLYTVEQLGKMFKVGEMNYLVSGSFDEYSVFPLETSSLLEKKSDGFSFNKDLDILLQDVSPEDNQILMCIRMR
;
A
#
# COMPACT_ATOMS: atom_id res chain seq x y z
N GLU A 1 33.29 1.77 15.29
CA GLU A 1 32.82 0.38 15.04
C GLU A 1 31.32 0.35 15.21
N ILE A 2 30.60 0.31 14.08
CA ILE A 2 29.17 0.03 14.11
C ILE A 2 29.05 -1.49 14.02
N SER A 3 28.81 -2.12 15.16
CA SER A 3 28.41 -3.50 15.24
C SER A 3 27.00 -3.62 14.66
N LEU A 4 26.89 -4.00 13.39
CA LEU A 4 25.65 -4.49 12.79
C LEU A 4 25.35 -5.88 13.39
N GLY A 5 24.81 -5.86 14.61
CA GLY A 5 24.24 -7.04 15.20
C GLY A 5 22.97 -7.41 14.42
N LEU A 6 23.03 -8.45 13.62
CA LEU A 6 21.87 -9.21 13.14
C LEU A 6 21.18 -9.89 14.33
N VAL A 7 20.58 -9.06 15.20
CA VAL A 7 19.72 -9.55 16.27
C VAL A 7 18.28 -9.35 15.80
N GLY A 8 17.64 -10.42 15.40
CA GLY A 8 16.21 -10.44 15.09
C GLY A 8 15.79 -11.18 13.85
N SER A 9 16.71 -11.64 13.00
CA SER A 9 16.35 -12.36 11.79
C SER A 9 15.90 -13.80 12.00
N GLU A 10 16.26 -14.42 13.10
CA GLU A 10 15.92 -15.82 13.35
C GLU A 10 14.48 -16.04 13.86
N MET A 11 13.84 -15.03 14.45
CA MET A 11 12.46 -15.15 14.91
C MET A 11 11.42 -14.84 13.84
N CYS A 12 11.79 -14.17 12.74
CA CYS A 12 10.86 -13.80 11.67
C CYS A 12 10.74 -14.85 10.55
N ILE A 13 11.51 -15.94 10.60
CA ILE A 13 11.59 -16.91 9.50
C ILE A 13 10.79 -18.19 9.81
N ARG A 14 10.26 -18.33 11.00
CA ARG A 14 9.71 -19.63 11.40
C ARG A 14 8.43 -19.98 10.68
N ASP A 15 7.53 -19.02 10.51
CA ASP A 15 6.30 -19.22 9.78
C ASP A 15 5.92 -17.88 9.14
N SER A 16 5.88 -17.79 7.84
CA SER A 16 5.53 -16.56 7.14
C SER A 16 4.37 -16.75 6.19
N TRP A 17 3.34 -15.91 6.33
CA TRP A 17 2.32 -15.77 5.32
C TRP A 17 2.85 -14.95 4.15
N ASN A 18 2.85 -15.53 2.97
CA ASN A 18 3.24 -14.87 1.75
C ASN A 18 2.01 -14.60 0.90
N SER A 19 1.85 -13.36 0.45
CA SER A 19 0.87 -13.05 -0.56
C SER A 19 1.36 -13.58 -1.90
N ILE A 20 0.53 -14.30 -2.58
CA ILE A 20 0.88 -14.91 -3.85
C ILE A 20 0.36 -14.03 -4.97
N GLY A 21 1.26 -13.29 -5.58
CA GLY A 21 1.09 -12.81 -6.93
C GLY A 21 1.65 -13.86 -7.89
N TYR A 22 0.87 -14.26 -8.87
CA TYR A 22 1.18 -15.18 -9.95
C TYR A 22 0.95 -16.68 -9.71
N ASP A 23 0.24 -17.18 -10.67
CA ASP A 23 0.14 -18.50 -11.25
C ASP A 23 1.27 -19.46 -10.85
N SER A 24 1.27 -19.89 -9.62
CA SER A 24 1.91 -21.13 -9.31
C SER A 24 0.80 -22.16 -9.13
N ASN A 25 0.75 -23.13 -9.99
CA ASN A 25 -0.10 -24.32 -9.88
C ASN A 25 0.06 -25.04 -8.53
N GLN A 26 1.00 -24.60 -7.70
CA GLN A 26 1.29 -25.16 -6.39
C GLN A 26 0.49 -24.54 -5.24
N MET A 27 -0.08 -23.37 -5.45
CA MET A 27 -0.67 -22.58 -4.36
C MET A 27 -2.20 -22.56 -4.35
N GLY A 28 -2.81 -23.27 -5.29
CA GLY A 28 -4.26 -23.43 -5.33
C GLY A 28 -5.02 -22.11 -5.55
N ASP A 29 -6.24 -22.09 -5.07
CA ASP A 29 -7.20 -21.02 -5.27
C ASP A 29 -7.22 -19.98 -4.13
N ASN A 30 -6.11 -19.80 -3.40
CA ASN A 30 -6.03 -18.89 -2.24
C ASN A 30 -5.09 -17.71 -2.50
N TYR A 31 -5.33 -16.58 -1.81
CA TYR A 31 -4.48 -15.39 -1.88
C TYR A 31 -3.23 -15.49 -1.01
N PHE A 32 -3.28 -16.24 0.08
CA PHE A 32 -2.19 -16.35 1.05
C PHE A 32 -1.79 -17.78 1.28
N VAL A 33 -0.50 -17.98 1.47
CA VAL A 33 0.12 -19.26 1.81
C VAL A 33 0.97 -19.07 3.06
N LEU A 34 0.79 -19.93 4.02
CA LEU A 34 1.69 -20.07 5.16
C LEU A 34 2.78 -21.06 4.81
N THR A 35 4.03 -20.66 4.99
CA THR A 35 5.19 -21.54 4.79
C THR A 35 6.06 -21.58 6.04
N ASP A 36 6.78 -22.69 6.22
CA ASP A 36 7.87 -22.75 7.17
C ASP A 36 9.17 -22.11 6.63
N SER A 37 10.23 -22.14 7.42
CA SER A 37 11.55 -21.60 7.03
C SER A 37 12.20 -22.35 5.86
N ALA A 38 11.75 -23.54 5.52
CA ALA A 38 12.17 -24.32 4.35
C ALA A 38 11.24 -24.11 3.13
N PHE A 39 10.33 -23.13 3.20
CA PHE A 39 9.30 -22.83 2.19
C PHE A 39 8.33 -23.99 1.92
N GLN A 40 8.17 -24.91 2.89
CA GLN A 40 7.14 -25.93 2.81
C GLN A 40 5.78 -25.30 3.14
N ILE A 41 4.75 -25.61 2.33
CA ILE A 41 3.41 -25.09 2.53
C ILE A 41 2.80 -25.77 3.76
N LEU A 42 2.47 -24.99 4.80
CA LEU A 42 1.80 -25.42 6.01
C LEU A 42 0.29 -25.17 5.95
N GLY A 43 -0.15 -24.18 5.17
CA GLY A 43 -1.56 -23.84 5.03
C GLY A 43 -1.82 -22.80 3.97
N THR A 44 -3.09 -22.60 3.65
CA THR A 44 -3.57 -21.60 2.71
C THR A 44 -4.75 -20.84 3.30
N ALA A 45 -4.94 -19.57 2.94
CA ALA A 45 -6.04 -18.76 3.44
C ALA A 45 -6.54 -17.77 2.37
N VAL A 46 -7.79 -17.33 2.56
CA VAL A 46 -8.50 -16.36 1.73
C VAL A 46 -8.64 -16.84 0.28
N GLU A 47 -9.68 -17.63 0.05
CA GLU A 47 -9.99 -18.17 -1.28
C GLU A 47 -10.13 -17.06 -2.32
N LYS A 48 -9.46 -17.23 -3.45
CA LYS A 48 -9.60 -16.34 -4.61
C LYS A 48 -11.00 -16.50 -5.19
N GLN A 49 -11.72 -15.42 -5.25
CA GLN A 49 -13.02 -15.41 -5.91
C GLN A 49 -12.92 -15.50 -7.44
N PHE A 50 -11.72 -15.27 -8.00
CA PHE A 50 -11.53 -15.36 -9.42
C PHE A 50 -10.17 -15.99 -9.77
N LYS A 51 -10.21 -16.88 -10.78
CA LYS A 51 -9.05 -17.65 -11.25
C LYS A 51 -8.49 -16.99 -12.49
N SER A 52 -7.62 -16.00 -12.31
CA SER A 52 -6.86 -15.44 -13.42
C SER A 52 -5.40 -15.47 -13.04
N GLY A 53 -4.54 -15.71 -14.03
CA GLY A 53 -3.09 -15.58 -13.88
C GLY A 53 -2.60 -14.15 -13.61
N TYR A 54 -3.52 -13.18 -13.56
CA TYR A 54 -3.21 -11.77 -13.38
C TYR A 54 -3.73 -11.28 -12.04
N ALA A 55 -3.13 -11.73 -10.97
CA ALA A 55 -3.36 -11.11 -9.66
C ALA A 55 -2.27 -10.05 -9.43
N SER A 56 -2.66 -8.83 -9.14
CA SER A 56 -1.73 -7.85 -8.60
C SER A 56 -1.45 -8.19 -7.13
N GLY A 57 -0.54 -9.13 -6.89
CA GLY A 57 0.01 -9.36 -5.57
C GLY A 57 1.27 -8.54 -5.41
N ASP A 58 1.32 -7.66 -4.44
CA ASP A 58 2.54 -7.00 -4.01
C ASP A 58 2.97 -7.65 -2.68
N SER A 59 4.27 -7.94 -2.54
CA SER A 59 4.87 -8.37 -1.27
C SER A 59 4.66 -7.36 -0.13
N ARG A 60 4.14 -6.17 -0.44
CA ARG A 60 3.78 -5.11 0.50
C ARG A 60 2.36 -5.18 1.05
N ASN A 61 1.59 -6.19 0.67
CA ASN A 61 0.22 -6.38 1.17
C ASN A 61 0.16 -6.91 2.62
N VAL A 62 1.23 -6.71 3.38
CA VAL A 62 1.34 -7.11 4.78
C VAL A 62 1.86 -5.93 5.60
N TYR A 63 1.32 -5.74 6.79
CA TYR A 63 1.83 -4.75 7.76
C TYR A 63 1.71 -5.28 9.19
N THR A 64 2.48 -4.69 10.10
CA THR A 64 2.42 -5.01 11.53
C THR A 64 1.90 -3.80 12.30
N PHE A 65 0.97 -4.05 13.23
CA PHE A 65 0.42 -3.05 14.12
C PHE A 65 0.16 -3.66 15.51
N GLN A 66 0.67 -3.00 16.58
CA GLN A 66 0.54 -3.45 17.98
C GLN A 66 0.95 -4.92 18.21
N GLY A 67 2.02 -5.35 17.55
CA GLY A 67 2.56 -6.70 17.68
C GLY A 67 1.77 -7.79 16.94
N LYS A 68 0.74 -7.41 16.21
CA LYS A 68 -0.01 -8.30 15.33
C LYS A 68 0.33 -8.04 13.87
N THR A 69 0.23 -9.04 13.04
CA THR A 69 0.46 -8.95 11.60
C THR A 69 -0.86 -9.02 10.85
N TYR A 70 -0.97 -8.19 9.84
CA TYR A 70 -2.16 -8.07 9.01
C TYR A 70 -1.79 -8.21 7.54
N ALA A 71 -2.69 -8.81 6.76
CA ALA A 71 -2.58 -8.86 5.31
C ALA A 71 -3.87 -8.35 4.66
N TYR A 72 -3.78 -7.84 3.44
CA TYR A 72 -4.93 -7.38 2.69
C TYR A 72 -4.91 -7.88 1.25
N SER A 73 -6.10 -8.20 0.75
CA SER A 73 -6.31 -8.71 -0.61
C SER A 73 -6.51 -7.56 -1.59
N PRO A 74 -5.98 -7.63 -2.81
CA PRO A 74 -6.06 -6.52 -3.77
C PRO A 74 -7.48 -6.18 -4.24
N PHE A 75 -8.45 -7.12 -4.18
CA PHE A 75 -9.74 -6.92 -4.85
C PHE A 75 -10.98 -7.08 -3.97
N ASP A 76 -10.86 -7.19 -2.66
CA ASP A 76 -12.00 -7.32 -1.77
C ASP A 76 -12.10 -6.22 -0.71
N LEU A 77 -11.14 -5.30 -0.69
CA LEU A 77 -11.05 -4.21 0.28
C LEU A 77 -11.10 -4.69 1.74
N SER A 78 -10.59 -5.90 1.97
CA SER A 78 -10.57 -6.53 3.29
C SER A 78 -9.17 -6.63 3.85
N VAL A 79 -9.08 -6.48 5.17
CA VAL A 79 -7.84 -6.71 5.94
C VAL A 79 -8.07 -7.88 6.87
N TRP A 80 -7.09 -8.75 6.92
CA TRP A 80 -7.11 -10.00 7.65
C TRP A 80 -6.01 -9.99 8.71
N GLU A 81 -6.36 -10.30 9.95
CA GLU A 81 -5.36 -10.55 11.00
C GLU A 81 -4.77 -11.94 10.79
N ILE A 82 -3.44 -12.02 10.79
CA ILE A 82 -2.70 -13.26 10.60
C ILE A 82 -2.47 -13.90 11.97
N GLY A 83 -3.09 -15.06 12.20
CA GLY A 83 -2.78 -15.94 13.31
C GLY A 83 -1.83 -17.06 12.92
N ASP A 84 -1.50 -17.94 13.86
CA ASP A 84 -0.55 -19.05 13.66
C ASP A 84 -1.01 -20.06 12.60
N SER A 85 -2.30 -20.26 12.43
CA SER A 85 -2.86 -21.25 11.50
C SER A 85 -4.09 -20.78 10.73
N ILE A 86 -4.65 -19.64 11.08
CA ILE A 86 -5.86 -19.06 10.48
C ILE A 86 -5.69 -17.56 10.26
N MET A 87 -6.48 -17.05 9.33
CA MET A 87 -6.62 -15.62 9.10
C MET A 87 -8.07 -15.22 9.36
N ASP A 88 -8.26 -14.26 10.25
CA ASP A 88 -9.57 -13.71 10.58
C ASP A 88 -9.76 -12.35 9.93
N LYS A 89 -10.92 -12.12 9.31
CA LYS A 89 -11.24 -10.82 8.73
C LYS A 89 -11.37 -9.78 9.84
N SER A 90 -10.48 -8.78 9.83
CA SER A 90 -10.36 -7.76 10.86
C SER A 90 -11.05 -6.46 10.47
N ILE A 91 -10.84 -6.00 9.22
CA ILE A 91 -11.34 -4.72 8.72
C ILE A 91 -12.00 -4.95 7.35
N GLN A 92 -13.15 -4.31 7.13
CA GLN A 92 -13.72 -4.09 5.81
C GLN A 92 -13.64 -2.61 5.50
N LEU A 93 -13.00 -2.27 4.37
CA LEU A 93 -12.91 -0.88 3.93
C LEU A 93 -14.17 -0.49 3.15
N GLU A 94 -14.72 0.67 3.51
CA GLU A 94 -15.76 1.37 2.75
C GLU A 94 -15.15 2.68 2.26
N LEU A 95 -15.02 2.84 0.95
CA LEU A 95 -14.30 3.94 0.30
C LEU A 95 -15.27 4.88 -0.44
N ASP A 96 -16.23 5.41 0.29
CA ASP A 96 -17.30 6.28 -0.25
C ASP A 96 -18.03 5.61 -1.43
N ASN A 97 -17.96 6.19 -2.62
CA ASN A 97 -18.58 5.64 -3.85
C ASN A 97 -17.65 4.67 -4.60
N HIS A 98 -16.44 4.43 -4.12
CA HIS A 98 -15.47 3.58 -4.79
C HIS A 98 -15.51 2.15 -4.25
N THR A 99 -15.62 1.19 -5.14
CA THR A 99 -15.76 -0.23 -4.81
C THR A 99 -14.66 -1.07 -5.42
N ALA A 100 -14.45 -2.26 -4.87
CA ALA A 100 -13.63 -3.27 -5.50
C ALA A 100 -14.25 -3.70 -6.85
N PRO A 101 -13.44 -4.09 -7.84
CA PRO A 101 -13.96 -4.59 -9.11
C PRO A 101 -14.76 -5.88 -8.88
N PRO A 102 -15.96 -6.00 -9.46
CA PRO A 102 -16.73 -7.22 -9.31
C PRO A 102 -16.07 -8.38 -10.06
N TYR A 103 -16.28 -9.59 -9.57
CA TYR A 103 -15.74 -10.81 -10.14
C TYR A 103 -15.98 -10.94 -11.67
N SER A 104 -17.19 -10.60 -12.14
CA SER A 104 -17.53 -10.65 -13.56
C SER A 104 -16.65 -9.74 -14.42
N PHE A 105 -16.34 -8.53 -13.93
CA PHE A 105 -15.43 -7.60 -14.60
C PHE A 105 -14.02 -8.18 -14.70
N LEU A 106 -13.48 -8.70 -13.59
CA LEU A 106 -12.14 -9.28 -13.55
C LEU A 106 -12.01 -10.47 -14.50
N MET A 107 -13.01 -11.36 -14.54
CA MET A 107 -13.04 -12.52 -15.43
C MET A 107 -13.13 -12.12 -16.91
N GLU A 108 -14.01 -11.17 -17.25
CA GLU A 108 -14.14 -10.68 -18.63
C GLU A 108 -12.83 -10.10 -19.14
N LYS A 109 -12.20 -9.20 -18.34
CA LYS A 109 -11.00 -8.49 -18.77
C LYS A 109 -9.76 -9.37 -18.79
N SER A 110 -9.67 -10.39 -17.91
CA SER A 110 -8.53 -11.33 -17.90
C SER A 110 -8.41 -12.16 -19.18
N ASN A 111 -9.48 -12.37 -19.92
CA ASN A 111 -9.46 -13.10 -21.18
C ASN A 111 -8.71 -12.35 -22.31
N GLY A 112 -8.49 -11.05 -22.18
CA GLY A 112 -7.78 -10.21 -23.16
C GLY A 112 -6.26 -10.25 -23.07
N GLY A 113 -5.70 -10.93 -22.07
CA GLY A 113 -4.28 -10.92 -21.78
C GLY A 113 -3.86 -9.89 -20.72
N GLN A 114 -2.59 -9.91 -20.29
CA GLN A 114 -2.11 -9.14 -19.14
C GLN A 114 -2.23 -7.62 -19.35
N ASN A 115 -1.67 -7.08 -20.42
CA ASN A 115 -1.66 -5.62 -20.63
C ASN A 115 -3.07 -5.01 -20.79
N PRO A 116 -3.96 -5.60 -21.62
CA PRO A 116 -5.36 -5.15 -21.70
C PRO A 116 -6.11 -5.25 -20.36
N TYR A 117 -5.83 -6.27 -19.56
CA TYR A 117 -6.40 -6.43 -18.23
C TYR A 117 -6.03 -5.27 -17.29
N PHE A 118 -4.74 -5.00 -17.12
CA PHE A 118 -4.30 -3.91 -16.25
C PHE A 118 -4.78 -2.55 -16.75
N LYS A 119 -4.71 -2.30 -18.05
CA LYS A 119 -5.23 -1.07 -18.64
C LYS A 119 -6.73 -0.89 -18.37
N ALA A 120 -7.54 -1.93 -18.56
CA ALA A 120 -8.98 -1.86 -18.29
C ALA A 120 -9.27 -1.63 -16.80
N LEU A 121 -8.45 -2.18 -15.91
CA LEU A 121 -8.58 -1.97 -14.47
C LEU A 121 -8.21 -0.53 -14.07
N GLU A 122 -7.12 0.01 -14.61
CA GLU A 122 -6.67 1.38 -14.38
C GLU A 122 -7.65 2.44 -14.91
N GLU A 123 -8.31 2.17 -16.04
CA GLU A 123 -9.29 3.06 -16.67
C GLU A 123 -10.73 2.85 -16.15
N SER A 124 -10.92 1.97 -15.16
CA SER A 124 -12.24 1.70 -14.57
C SER A 124 -12.56 2.61 -13.39
N ASP A 125 -13.84 2.67 -13.03
CA ASP A 125 -14.32 3.33 -11.82
C ASP A 125 -14.17 2.46 -10.56
N TYR A 126 -13.47 1.34 -10.65
CA TYR A 126 -13.17 0.45 -9.53
C TYR A 126 -11.82 0.76 -8.89
N VAL A 127 -11.67 0.38 -7.64
CA VAL A 127 -10.37 0.45 -6.94
C VAL A 127 -9.40 -0.54 -7.59
N SER A 128 -8.46 -0.03 -8.37
CA SER A 128 -7.47 -0.84 -9.09
C SER A 128 -6.30 -1.27 -8.20
N TYR A 129 -6.00 -0.46 -7.20
CA TYR A 129 -4.93 -0.70 -6.23
C TYR A 129 -5.24 0.02 -4.92
N TYR A 130 -4.87 -0.57 -3.79
CA TYR A 130 -4.88 0.13 -2.51
C TYR A 130 -3.76 -0.35 -1.59
N THR A 131 -3.43 0.48 -0.62
CA THR A 131 -2.57 0.13 0.50
C THR A 131 -3.13 0.75 1.78
N ILE A 132 -2.98 0.05 2.88
CA ILE A 132 -3.47 0.47 4.18
C ILE A 132 -2.34 0.49 5.20
N ARG A 133 -2.39 1.46 6.12
CA ARG A 133 -1.52 1.52 7.30
C ARG A 133 -2.35 1.89 8.51
N GLU A 134 -2.09 1.21 9.60
CA GLU A 134 -2.77 1.42 10.87
C GLU A 134 -1.84 2.09 11.87
N PHE A 135 -2.36 3.10 12.56
CA PHE A 135 -1.71 3.84 13.63
C PHE A 135 -2.58 3.75 14.89
N ALA A 136 -2.09 4.20 16.05
CA ALA A 136 -2.83 4.13 17.29
C ALA A 136 -4.24 4.76 17.16
N ASP A 137 -4.29 6.01 16.70
CA ASP A 137 -5.51 6.81 16.60
C ASP A 137 -6.09 6.90 15.19
N TYR A 138 -5.35 6.49 14.16
CA TYR A 138 -5.74 6.64 12.75
C TYR A 138 -5.57 5.34 11.97
N CYS A 139 -6.31 5.25 10.88
CA CYS A 139 -6.06 4.34 9.78
C CYS A 139 -5.90 5.19 8.52
N SER A 140 -4.86 4.97 7.72
CA SER A 140 -4.69 5.62 6.42
C SER A 140 -4.80 4.60 5.30
N VAL A 141 -5.55 4.97 4.25
CA VAL A 141 -5.72 4.17 3.05
C VAL A 141 -5.34 5.02 1.85
N LEU A 142 -4.43 4.53 1.04
CA LEU A 142 -4.16 5.11 -0.27
C LEU A 142 -4.70 4.17 -1.32
N TYR A 143 -5.41 4.71 -2.32
CA TYR A 143 -5.99 3.90 -3.36
C TYR A 143 -6.08 4.64 -4.70
N ILE A 144 -6.24 3.87 -5.78
CA ILE A 144 -6.29 4.37 -7.14
C ILE A 144 -7.62 3.97 -7.78
N VAL A 145 -8.30 4.94 -8.39
CA VAL A 145 -9.49 4.74 -9.21
C VAL A 145 -9.34 5.59 -10.46
N ASN A 146 -9.53 5.01 -11.64
CA ASN A 146 -9.46 5.73 -12.92
C ASN A 146 -8.19 6.58 -13.05
N ASN A 147 -7.04 6.02 -12.71
CA ASN A 147 -5.73 6.70 -12.65
C ASN A 147 -5.63 7.88 -11.66
N GLU A 148 -6.70 8.21 -10.95
CA GLU A 148 -6.66 9.21 -9.88
C GLU A 148 -6.28 8.56 -8.56
N ARG A 149 -5.44 9.24 -7.77
CA ARG A 149 -4.92 8.76 -6.49
C ARG A 149 -5.60 9.46 -5.33
N PHE A 150 -6.11 8.69 -4.41
CA PHE A 150 -6.84 9.14 -3.23
C PHE A 150 -6.10 8.74 -1.95
N ALA A 151 -6.20 9.61 -0.94
CA ALA A 151 -5.75 9.35 0.41
C ALA A 151 -6.92 9.51 1.38
N GLY A 152 -7.33 8.42 1.99
CA GLY A 152 -8.33 8.37 3.04
C GLY A 152 -7.68 8.27 4.42
N PHE A 153 -8.25 8.98 5.39
CA PHE A 153 -7.83 8.93 6.79
C PHE A 153 -9.06 8.71 7.66
N TYR A 154 -9.00 7.72 8.52
CA TYR A 154 -10.03 7.44 9.51
C TYR A 154 -9.49 7.71 10.91
N ASP A 155 -10.08 8.68 11.63
CA ASP A 155 -9.79 8.96 13.03
C ASP A 155 -10.62 8.00 13.90
N LYS A 156 -9.95 7.08 14.58
CA LYS A 156 -10.59 6.06 15.43
C LYS A 156 -11.25 6.65 16.69
N ARG A 157 -10.78 7.81 17.16
CA ARG A 157 -11.30 8.46 18.37
C ARG A 157 -12.61 9.17 18.10
N THR A 158 -12.69 9.89 16.97
CA THR A 158 -13.88 10.66 16.58
C THR A 158 -14.79 9.90 15.64
N GLN A 159 -14.35 8.75 15.12
CA GLN A 159 -15.03 7.96 14.09
C GLN A 159 -15.34 8.76 12.82
N SER A 160 -14.44 9.68 12.47
CA SER A 160 -14.58 10.56 11.32
C SER A 160 -13.62 10.15 10.21
N SER A 161 -14.10 10.21 8.98
CA SER A 161 -13.30 9.94 7.79
C SER A 161 -13.03 11.23 7.02
N TYR A 162 -11.84 11.31 6.45
CA TYR A 162 -11.39 12.41 5.60
C TYR A 162 -10.85 11.82 4.31
N LEU A 163 -11.25 12.37 3.18
CA LEU A 163 -10.82 11.94 1.86
C LEU A 163 -10.23 13.12 1.09
N TYR A 164 -9.07 12.90 0.51
CA TYR A 164 -8.36 13.87 -0.33
C TYR A 164 -7.86 13.17 -1.58
N THR A 165 -7.74 13.90 -2.70
CA THR A 165 -6.84 13.46 -3.75
C THR A 165 -5.39 13.70 -3.31
N VAL A 166 -4.46 12.92 -3.85
CA VAL A 166 -3.02 13.11 -3.57
C VAL A 166 -2.56 14.50 -4.03
N GLU A 167 -3.16 15.04 -5.10
CA GLU A 167 -2.93 16.40 -5.55
C GLU A 167 -3.36 17.47 -4.51
N GLN A 168 -4.55 17.28 -3.89
CA GLN A 168 -5.01 18.16 -2.80
C GLN A 168 -4.06 18.14 -1.60
N LEU A 169 -3.56 16.96 -1.21
CA LEU A 169 -2.55 16.85 -0.15
C LEU A 169 -1.26 17.58 -0.52
N GLY A 170 -0.77 17.39 -1.74
CA GLY A 170 0.42 18.08 -2.23
C GLY A 170 0.30 19.61 -2.17
N LYS A 171 -0.86 20.15 -2.52
CA LYS A 171 -1.18 21.58 -2.40
C LYS A 171 -1.28 22.03 -0.94
N MET A 172 -1.95 21.24 -0.09
CA MET A 172 -2.14 21.55 1.34
C MET A 172 -0.80 21.61 2.09
N PHE A 173 0.08 20.66 1.84
CA PHE A 173 1.42 20.63 2.45
C PHE A 173 2.45 21.51 1.72
N LYS A 174 2.09 22.08 0.57
CA LYS A 174 3.01 22.85 -0.29
C LYS A 174 4.30 22.08 -0.62
N VAL A 175 4.13 20.85 -1.05
CA VAL A 175 5.23 19.96 -1.46
C VAL A 175 5.20 19.64 -2.97
N GLY A 176 4.29 20.25 -3.69
CA GLY A 176 4.05 19.96 -5.10
C GLY A 176 3.26 18.66 -5.27
N GLU A 177 3.62 17.86 -6.25
CA GLU A 177 2.95 16.59 -6.52
C GLU A 177 3.52 15.49 -5.61
N MET A 178 2.63 14.78 -4.93
CA MET A 178 2.99 13.61 -4.16
C MET A 178 2.82 12.39 -5.08
N ASN A 179 3.90 11.97 -5.73
CA ASN A 179 3.83 10.94 -6.77
C ASN A 179 3.69 9.52 -6.24
N TYR A 180 3.93 9.30 -4.95
CA TYR A 180 4.00 7.96 -4.38
C TYR A 180 2.94 7.71 -3.32
N LEU A 181 2.41 6.51 -3.37
CA LEU A 181 1.69 5.90 -2.26
C LEU A 181 2.62 5.83 -1.05
N VAL A 182 2.08 5.91 0.16
CA VAL A 182 2.87 5.81 1.40
C VAL A 182 3.85 4.66 1.30
N SER A 183 5.12 4.97 1.25
CA SER A 183 6.17 3.95 1.14
C SER A 183 6.40 3.21 2.46
N GLY A 184 5.92 3.75 3.58
CA GLY A 184 6.09 3.15 4.89
C GLY A 184 5.38 3.90 6.01
N SER A 185 5.46 3.31 7.17
CA SER A 185 5.09 3.93 8.43
C SER A 185 6.21 3.69 9.44
N PHE A 186 6.47 4.67 10.27
CA PHE A 186 7.43 4.57 11.37
C PHE A 186 6.75 5.17 12.61
N ASP A 187 6.52 4.35 13.62
CA ASP A 187 5.76 4.73 14.83
C ASP A 187 4.43 5.40 14.48
N GLU A 188 4.32 6.69 14.81
CA GLU A 188 3.14 7.53 14.54
C GLU A 188 3.26 8.36 13.25
N TYR A 189 4.28 8.08 12.41
CA TYR A 189 4.51 8.83 11.18
C TYR A 189 4.16 8.02 9.95
N SER A 190 3.44 8.64 9.02
CA SER A 190 3.30 8.20 7.64
C SER A 190 4.42 8.81 6.82
N VAL A 191 5.12 8.00 6.02
CA VAL A 191 6.32 8.42 5.29
C VAL A 191 6.05 8.45 3.80
N PHE A 192 6.34 9.60 3.19
CA PHE A 192 6.18 9.84 1.75
C PHE A 192 7.53 10.23 1.14
N PRO A 193 8.04 9.49 0.17
CA PRO A 193 9.21 9.91 -0.59
C PRO A 193 8.84 11.01 -1.58
N LEU A 194 9.68 12.03 -1.66
CA LEU A 194 9.58 13.11 -2.62
C LEU A 194 10.81 13.05 -3.53
N GLU A 195 10.61 13.00 -4.83
CA GLU A 195 11.69 12.97 -5.81
C GLU A 195 12.41 14.30 -5.89
N THR A 196 13.70 14.32 -5.58
CA THR A 196 14.52 15.53 -5.51
C THR A 196 14.58 16.25 -6.85
N SER A 197 14.77 15.53 -7.95
CA SER A 197 14.77 16.08 -9.31
C SER A 197 13.45 16.78 -9.65
N SER A 198 12.32 16.16 -9.35
CA SER A 198 10.98 16.74 -9.59
C SER A 198 10.72 18.00 -8.75
N LEU A 199 11.20 18.01 -7.50
CA LEU A 199 11.08 19.18 -6.63
C LEU A 199 11.92 20.36 -7.16
N LEU A 200 13.15 20.12 -7.61
CA LEU A 200 14.02 21.15 -8.19
C LEU A 200 13.47 21.69 -9.50
N GLU A 201 12.89 20.85 -10.35
CA GLU A 201 12.21 21.29 -11.57
C GLU A 201 11.04 22.22 -11.23
N LYS A 202 10.16 21.83 -10.32
CA LYS A 202 9.03 22.69 -9.87
C LYS A 202 9.50 23.99 -9.23
N LYS A 203 10.61 23.97 -8.49
CA LYS A 203 11.23 25.18 -7.95
C LYS A 203 11.69 26.15 -9.05
N SER A 204 12.29 25.60 -10.12
CA SER A 204 12.70 26.39 -11.28
C SER A 204 11.50 26.99 -12.02
N ASP A 205 10.36 26.32 -12.02
CA ASP A 205 9.09 26.79 -12.58
C ASP A 205 8.34 27.79 -11.68
N GLY A 206 8.95 28.17 -10.56
CA GLY A 206 8.40 29.16 -9.64
C GLY A 206 7.40 28.64 -8.61
N PHE A 207 7.35 27.31 -8.40
CA PHE A 207 6.50 26.76 -7.34
C PHE A 207 7.03 27.16 -5.96
N SER A 208 6.13 27.64 -5.10
CA SER A 208 6.45 28.03 -3.72
C SER A 208 6.19 26.88 -2.77
N PHE A 209 7.23 26.26 -2.27
CA PHE A 209 7.17 25.20 -1.30
C PHE A 209 6.89 25.71 0.12
N ASN A 210 6.68 24.79 1.07
CA ASN A 210 6.73 25.17 2.48
C ASN A 210 8.17 25.56 2.88
N LYS A 211 8.28 26.33 3.95
CA LYS A 211 9.56 26.93 4.37
C LYS A 211 10.68 25.90 4.61
N ASP A 212 10.35 24.76 5.21
CA ASP A 212 11.35 23.76 5.58
C ASP A 212 11.90 23.07 4.33
N LEU A 213 11.03 22.76 3.38
CA LEU A 213 11.40 22.16 2.11
C LEU A 213 12.17 23.17 1.23
N ASP A 214 11.78 24.45 1.21
CA ASP A 214 12.52 25.50 0.49
C ASP A 214 13.95 25.67 1.00
N ILE A 215 14.17 25.57 2.31
CA ILE A 215 15.51 25.61 2.90
C ILE A 215 16.30 24.37 2.47
N LEU A 216 15.73 23.19 2.61
CA LEU A 216 16.39 21.92 2.26
C LEU A 216 16.81 21.90 0.78
N LEU A 217 15.96 22.42 -0.11
CA LEU A 217 16.22 22.48 -1.56
C LEU A 217 17.30 23.51 -1.98
N GLN A 218 17.97 24.20 -1.04
CA GLN A 218 19.10 25.06 -1.36
C GLN A 218 20.42 24.29 -1.51
N ASP A 219 20.52 23.14 -0.81
CA ASP A 219 21.76 22.39 -0.66
C ASP A 219 21.70 20.99 -1.33
N VAL A 220 20.68 20.72 -2.17
CA VAL A 220 20.51 19.42 -2.84
C VAL A 220 20.66 19.55 -4.37
N SER A 221 21.08 18.45 -4.99
CA SER A 221 21.22 18.29 -6.43
C SER A 221 20.19 17.31 -7.00
N PRO A 222 19.90 17.30 -8.32
CA PRO A 222 18.96 16.38 -8.93
C PRO A 222 19.32 14.88 -8.76
N GLU A 223 20.60 14.58 -8.53
CA GLU A 223 21.13 13.24 -8.36
C GLU A 223 21.07 12.77 -6.90
N ASP A 224 20.70 13.65 -5.96
CA ASP A 224 20.59 13.28 -4.56
C ASP A 224 19.39 12.34 -4.33
N ASN A 225 19.48 11.60 -3.23
CA ASN A 225 18.41 10.69 -2.83
C ASN A 225 17.09 11.44 -2.59
N GLN A 226 16.00 10.69 -2.62
CA GLN A 226 14.67 11.20 -2.30
C GLN A 226 14.62 11.84 -0.91
N ILE A 227 13.86 12.91 -0.82
CA ILE A 227 13.53 13.55 0.46
C ILE A 227 12.36 12.81 1.09
N LEU A 228 12.49 12.41 2.35
CA LEU A 228 11.41 11.75 3.08
C LEU A 228 10.57 12.78 3.83
N MET A 229 9.32 12.93 3.43
CA MET A 229 8.33 13.70 4.18
C MET A 229 7.65 12.79 5.19
N CYS A 230 7.74 13.15 6.48
CA CYS A 230 7.09 12.42 7.56
C CYS A 230 5.89 13.23 8.07
N ILE A 231 4.69 12.66 7.92
CA ILE A 231 3.45 13.24 8.45
C ILE A 231 3.09 12.53 9.74
N ARG A 232 3.04 13.28 10.84
CA ARG A 232 2.63 12.72 12.12
C ARG A 232 1.12 12.52 12.18
N MET A 233 0.71 11.29 12.44
CA MET A 233 -0.68 10.87 12.56
C MET A 233 -1.12 10.97 14.04
N ARG A 234 -1.76 12.10 14.40
CA ARG A 234 -2.24 12.38 15.78
C ARG A 234 -3.73 12.66 15.83
#